data_a54c1f8be698cb655788c5c78e1434da
#
_entry.id   a54c1f8be698cb655788c5c78e1434da
#
_cell.length_a   1.000
_cell.length_b   1.000
_cell.length_c   1.000
_cell.angle_alpha   90.00
_cell.angle_beta   90.00
_cell.angle_gamma   90.00
#
_symmetry.space_group_name_H-M   'P 1'
#
loop_
_entity.id
_entity.type
_entity.pdbx_description
1 polymer ?
#
loop_
_entity_poly.entity_id
_entity_poly.type
_entity_poly.pdbx_seq_one_letter_code
_entity_poly.pdbx_strand_id
1 'polypeptide(L)'
;MEASLKVQAGLAERRDLQVAIAGDLHDQWDRSDEELLLALAPDGLLVVGDLSNGKGRIPRALAQLPLPVACVLGNHDSGHDPTGESLTRQLALLGERHCGWGLRELRPPGLAVVGGRPCTAGGGYHLSKAMRAVYGPVELEESVERICAAALRADPSLPLVLLAHSGPAGLGSQARDPCGRDWKQPACDWGDQDLALAIARIRRHRPVPLVVFGHMHHTLRRGGGERVSFCRDRQGTMYLNTASVPRHGVDLQGRALRHLSW
;
A
#
# COMPACT_ATOMS: atom_id res chain seq x y z
N MET A 1 -31.06 -50.68 -11.04
CA MET A 1 -31.23 -50.06 -9.75
C MET A 1 -29.86 -49.75 -9.20
N GLU A 2 -29.70 -48.56 -8.68
CA GLU A 2 -28.47 -48.03 -8.09
C GLU A 2 -27.32 -47.58 -9.03
N ALA A 3 -27.42 -46.38 -9.51
CA ALA A 3 -26.26 -45.53 -9.78
C ALA A 3 -26.72 -44.05 -9.70
N SER A 4 -27.01 -43.63 -8.53
CA SER A 4 -27.13 -42.22 -8.24
C SER A 4 -26.41 -41.94 -6.93
N LEU A 5 -25.74 -40.81 -6.89
CA LEU A 5 -25.03 -40.23 -5.74
C LEU A 5 -23.51 -40.44 -5.75
N LYS A 6 -22.84 -39.39 -6.16
CA LYS A 6 -21.87 -38.64 -5.34
C LYS A 6 -21.10 -37.67 -6.22
N VAL A 7 -21.72 -36.56 -6.60
CA VAL A 7 -21.00 -35.35 -6.95
C VAL A 7 -21.57 -34.24 -6.06
N GLN A 8 -21.28 -34.32 -4.80
CA GLN A 8 -21.34 -33.23 -3.85
C GLN A 8 -20.06 -33.27 -3.02
N ALA A 9 -18.95 -32.93 -3.69
CA ALA A 9 -17.73 -32.67 -2.97
C ALA A 9 -17.40 -31.18 -3.17
N GLY A 10 -17.75 -30.39 -2.18
CA GLY A 10 -16.98 -29.25 -1.76
C GLY A 10 -16.95 -28.05 -2.67
N LEU A 11 -18.07 -27.36 -2.88
CA LEU A 11 -18.01 -25.90 -2.83
C LEU A 11 -17.76 -25.55 -1.35
N ALA A 12 -16.49 -25.54 -0.93
CA ALA A 12 -16.10 -24.85 0.27
C ALA A 12 -16.63 -23.42 0.08
N GLU A 13 -17.52 -22.99 0.96
CA GLU A 13 -17.98 -21.62 1.02
C GLU A 13 -16.73 -20.75 0.96
N ARG A 14 -16.55 -19.98 -0.11
CA ARG A 14 -15.47 -19.00 -0.19
C ARG A 14 -15.81 -17.95 0.85
N ARG A 15 -15.23 -18.09 2.03
CA ARG A 15 -15.26 -17.08 3.06
C ARG A 15 -14.69 -15.80 2.43
N ASP A 16 -15.41 -14.70 2.55
CA ASP A 16 -14.92 -13.40 2.11
C ASP A 16 -13.60 -13.09 2.82
N LEU A 17 -12.62 -12.68 2.03
CA LEU A 17 -11.30 -12.32 2.53
C LEU A 17 -11.36 -10.96 3.20
N GLN A 18 -10.99 -10.86 4.46
CA GLN A 18 -10.92 -9.62 5.22
C GLN A 18 -9.47 -9.20 5.42
N VAL A 19 -9.09 -8.09 4.81
CA VAL A 19 -7.72 -7.57 4.87
C VAL A 19 -7.73 -6.19 5.52
N ALA A 20 -7.02 -6.06 6.64
CA ALA A 20 -6.79 -4.76 7.24
C ALA A 20 -5.77 -3.95 6.44
N ILE A 21 -5.96 -2.63 6.40
CA ILE A 21 -5.03 -1.72 5.72
C ILE A 21 -4.62 -0.62 6.69
N ALA A 22 -3.32 -0.37 6.80
CA ALA A 22 -2.78 0.73 7.59
C ALA A 22 -1.97 1.67 6.69
N GLY A 23 -2.39 2.93 6.61
CA GLY A 23 -1.74 3.94 5.81
C GLY A 23 -1.06 5.01 6.65
N ASP A 24 0.07 5.51 6.19
CA ASP A 24 0.76 6.69 6.67
C ASP A 24 0.84 6.75 8.21
N LEU A 25 1.58 5.78 8.79
CA LEU A 25 1.64 5.57 10.24
C LEU A 25 2.29 6.74 11.01
N HIS A 26 3.29 7.40 10.42
CA HIS A 26 3.97 8.58 10.98
C HIS A 26 4.30 8.45 12.48
N ASP A 27 4.92 7.35 12.87
CA ASP A 27 5.21 6.96 14.27
C ASP A 27 3.96 6.67 15.13
N GLN A 28 2.76 6.75 14.58
CA GLN A 28 1.49 6.49 15.28
C GLN A 28 1.06 5.03 15.15
N TRP A 29 1.80 4.16 15.79
CA TRP A 29 1.51 2.74 15.96
C TRP A 29 1.98 2.30 17.32
N ASP A 30 1.09 1.79 18.14
CA ASP A 30 1.38 1.32 19.48
C ASP A 30 0.68 -0.01 19.78
N ARG A 31 0.83 -0.46 21.03
CA ARG A 31 0.25 -1.73 21.48
C ARG A 31 -1.27 -1.78 21.33
N SER A 32 -1.98 -0.67 21.51
CA SER A 32 -3.44 -0.66 21.35
C SER A 32 -3.86 -0.83 19.89
N ASP A 33 -3.05 -0.36 18.91
CA ASP A 33 -3.29 -0.65 17.49
C ASP A 33 -3.14 -2.15 17.22
N GLU A 34 -2.12 -2.79 17.80
CA GLU A 34 -1.91 -4.24 17.68
C GLU A 34 -3.04 -5.04 18.32
N GLU A 35 -3.45 -4.68 19.53
CA GLU A 35 -4.57 -5.32 20.24
C GLU A 35 -5.87 -5.20 19.44
N LEU A 36 -6.17 -4.03 18.90
CA LEU A 36 -7.34 -3.81 18.06
C LEU A 36 -7.28 -4.62 16.77
N LEU A 37 -6.13 -4.61 16.08
CA LEU A 37 -5.91 -5.39 14.87
C LEU A 37 -6.16 -6.89 15.12
N LEU A 38 -5.60 -7.41 16.20
CA LEU A 38 -5.77 -8.82 16.57
C LEU A 38 -7.21 -9.17 17.00
N ALA A 39 -7.89 -8.26 17.69
CA ALA A 39 -9.29 -8.43 18.07
C ALA A 39 -10.24 -8.49 16.87
N LEU A 40 -9.90 -7.78 15.79
CA LEU A 40 -10.65 -7.79 14.52
C LEU A 40 -10.36 -9.03 13.67
N ALA A 41 -9.27 -9.73 13.99
CA ALA A 41 -8.87 -10.98 13.38
C ALA A 41 -8.91 -10.98 11.83
N PRO A 42 -8.29 -9.99 11.15
CA PRO A 42 -8.25 -10.00 9.70
C PRO A 42 -7.36 -11.14 9.19
N ASP A 43 -7.58 -11.53 7.95
CA ASP A 43 -6.79 -12.57 7.28
C ASP A 43 -5.37 -12.09 6.92
N GLY A 44 -5.12 -10.78 6.90
CA GLY A 44 -3.81 -10.16 6.66
C GLY A 44 -3.82 -8.66 6.85
N LEU A 45 -2.63 -8.06 6.82
CA LEU A 45 -2.41 -6.61 6.92
C LEU A 45 -1.61 -6.09 5.72
N LEU A 46 -2.12 -5.04 5.09
CA LEU A 46 -1.40 -4.26 4.08
C LEU A 46 -0.96 -2.93 4.70
N VAL A 47 0.29 -2.53 4.45
CA VAL A 47 0.84 -1.28 4.98
C VAL A 47 1.44 -0.45 3.85
N VAL A 48 0.90 0.74 3.62
CA VAL A 48 1.24 1.57 2.45
C VAL A 48 2.45 2.50 2.66
N GLY A 49 3.17 2.38 3.78
CA GLY A 49 4.38 3.15 4.06
C GLY A 49 4.19 4.33 5.00
N ASP A 50 5.18 5.22 4.99
CA ASP A 50 5.36 6.29 5.96
C ASP A 50 5.21 5.79 7.39
N LEU A 51 5.96 4.70 7.68
CA LEU A 51 5.97 4.08 9.00
C LEU A 51 6.51 5.06 10.04
N SER A 52 7.66 5.69 9.68
CA SER A 52 8.36 6.64 10.55
C SER A 52 9.39 7.43 9.74
N ASN A 53 10.15 8.33 10.39
CA ASN A 53 11.26 9.03 9.74
C ASN A 53 12.55 8.19 9.81
N GLY A 54 12.59 7.04 9.17
CA GLY A 54 13.76 6.18 9.12
C GLY A 54 14.04 5.37 10.41
N LYS A 55 13.11 5.34 11.37
CA LYS A 55 13.27 4.61 12.64
C LYS A 55 12.89 3.13 12.49
N GLY A 56 13.51 2.26 13.28
CA GLY A 56 13.26 0.81 13.22
C GLY A 56 12.17 0.30 14.17
N ARG A 57 11.50 1.14 14.95
CA ARG A 57 10.48 0.72 15.94
C ARG A 57 9.28 0.04 15.29
N ILE A 58 8.63 0.73 14.36
CA ILE A 58 7.44 0.22 13.67
C ILE A 58 7.80 -0.95 12.74
N PRO A 59 8.86 -0.90 11.89
CA PRO A 59 9.29 -2.08 11.14
C PRO A 59 9.46 -3.33 12.00
N ARG A 60 10.03 -3.21 13.20
CA ARG A 60 10.17 -4.33 14.14
C ARG A 60 8.82 -4.82 14.67
N ALA A 61 7.92 -3.92 15.05
CA ALA A 61 6.58 -4.26 15.49
C ALA A 61 5.81 -5.03 14.40
N LEU A 62 5.79 -4.53 13.18
CA LEU A 62 5.17 -5.20 12.04
C LEU A 62 5.78 -6.59 11.76
N ALA A 63 7.10 -6.74 11.95
CA ALA A 63 7.78 -8.01 11.78
C ALA A 63 7.39 -9.06 12.84
N GLN A 64 6.89 -8.65 13.98
CA GLN A 64 6.49 -9.51 15.09
C GLN A 64 5.00 -9.86 15.11
N LEU A 65 4.18 -9.23 14.23
CA LEU A 65 2.77 -9.52 14.16
C LEU A 65 2.51 -11.00 13.78
N PRO A 66 1.59 -11.69 14.47
CA PRO A 66 1.28 -13.09 14.25
C PRO A 66 0.27 -13.30 13.10
N LEU A 67 0.29 -12.44 12.09
CA LEU A 67 -0.57 -12.55 10.90
C LEU A 67 0.26 -12.18 9.65
N PRO A 68 -0.21 -12.59 8.46
CA PRO A 68 0.45 -12.24 7.21
C PRO A 68 0.46 -10.72 6.97
N VAL A 69 1.64 -10.17 6.69
CA VAL A 69 1.83 -8.74 6.42
C VAL A 69 2.49 -8.54 5.06
N ALA A 70 1.99 -7.57 4.28
CA ALA A 70 2.69 -7.00 3.14
C ALA A 70 2.83 -5.48 3.34
N CYS A 71 4.03 -4.95 3.10
CA CYS A 71 4.38 -3.56 3.36
C CYS A 71 5.19 -2.97 2.21
N VAL A 72 4.92 -1.71 1.87
CA VAL A 72 5.78 -0.87 1.03
C VAL A 72 6.26 0.30 1.88
N LEU A 73 7.54 0.68 1.78
CA LEU A 73 8.06 1.86 2.48
C LEU A 73 7.68 3.15 1.74
N GLY A 74 7.36 4.20 2.50
CA GLY A 74 7.01 5.53 2.00
C GLY A 74 8.18 6.51 1.96
N ASN A 75 7.94 7.73 1.52
CA ASN A 75 9.02 8.72 1.34
C ASN A 75 9.64 9.16 2.67
N HIS A 76 8.90 9.18 3.76
CA HIS A 76 9.44 9.47 5.10
C HIS A 76 10.33 8.35 5.62
N ASP A 77 10.15 7.12 5.17
CA ASP A 77 10.92 5.98 5.65
C ASP A 77 12.38 5.99 5.17
N SER A 78 12.68 6.67 4.06
CA SER A 78 14.08 6.92 3.68
C SER A 78 14.79 7.88 4.66
N GLY A 79 14.05 8.58 5.51
CA GLY A 79 14.56 9.54 6.46
C GLY A 79 15.30 10.70 5.80
N HIS A 80 16.12 11.39 6.58
CA HIS A 80 17.04 12.42 6.08
C HIS A 80 18.45 11.87 5.83
N ASP A 81 18.58 10.53 5.81
CA ASP A 81 19.85 9.83 5.64
C ASP A 81 20.13 9.54 4.15
N PRO A 82 21.02 10.30 3.49
CA PRO A 82 21.32 10.10 2.08
C PRO A 82 22.17 8.85 1.80
N THR A 83 22.76 8.22 2.85
CA THR A 83 23.62 7.03 2.72
C THR A 83 22.80 5.75 2.47
N GLY A 84 21.51 5.76 2.85
CA GLY A 84 20.64 4.60 2.76
C GLY A 84 20.77 3.60 3.91
N GLU A 85 21.62 3.83 4.90
CA GLU A 85 21.77 2.93 6.05
C GLU A 85 20.46 2.75 6.82
N SER A 86 19.73 3.86 7.00
CA SER A 86 18.43 3.88 7.67
C SER A 86 17.39 3.05 6.90
N LEU A 87 17.38 3.18 5.58
CA LEU A 87 16.52 2.41 4.69
C LEU A 87 16.89 0.92 4.71
N THR A 88 18.19 0.60 4.57
CA THR A 88 18.71 -0.78 4.63
C THR A 88 18.31 -1.48 5.93
N ARG A 89 18.41 -0.77 7.07
CA ARG A 89 18.02 -1.31 8.38
C ARG A 89 16.53 -1.64 8.44
N GLN A 90 15.66 -0.78 7.91
CA GLN A 90 14.22 -1.03 7.88
C GLN A 90 13.86 -2.21 6.97
N LEU A 91 14.49 -2.29 5.80
CA LEU A 91 14.35 -3.43 4.88
C LEU A 91 14.76 -4.74 5.55
N ALA A 92 15.88 -4.75 6.28
CA ALA A 92 16.32 -5.93 7.01
C ALA A 92 15.36 -6.34 8.13
N LEU A 93 14.76 -5.38 8.84
CA LEU A 93 13.75 -5.66 9.87
C LEU A 93 12.43 -6.21 9.30
N LEU A 94 11.96 -5.67 8.18
CA LEU A 94 10.74 -6.12 7.52
C LEU A 94 10.93 -7.46 6.81
N GLY A 95 12.13 -7.72 6.29
CA GLY A 95 12.43 -8.93 5.54
C GLY A 95 11.45 -9.11 4.36
N GLU A 96 10.93 -10.32 4.21
CA GLU A 96 9.99 -10.68 3.14
C GLU A 96 8.63 -9.96 3.21
N ARG A 97 8.32 -9.26 4.31
CA ARG A 97 7.10 -8.45 4.43
C ARG A 97 7.15 -7.20 3.55
N HIS A 98 8.36 -6.71 3.27
CA HIS A 98 8.53 -5.61 2.33
C HIS A 98 8.43 -6.13 0.90
N CYS A 99 7.47 -5.60 0.13
CA CYS A 99 7.22 -6.02 -1.25
C CYS A 99 7.46 -4.94 -2.31
N GLY A 100 8.09 -3.80 -1.94
CA GLY A 100 8.39 -2.75 -2.91
C GLY A 100 9.17 -3.27 -4.14
N TRP A 101 8.68 -3.03 -5.35
CA TRP A 101 9.15 -3.63 -6.60
C TRP A 101 9.16 -5.17 -6.63
N GLY A 102 8.39 -5.79 -5.75
CA GLY A 102 8.38 -7.23 -5.57
C GLY A 102 6.99 -7.82 -5.37
N LEU A 103 6.97 -9.11 -5.15
CA LEU A 103 5.77 -9.90 -4.92
C LEU A 103 5.79 -10.47 -3.50
N ARG A 104 4.67 -10.36 -2.80
CA ARG A 104 4.38 -11.07 -1.57
C ARG A 104 3.08 -11.84 -1.73
N GLU A 105 3.12 -13.16 -1.71
CA GLU A 105 1.93 -13.98 -1.62
C GLU A 105 1.62 -14.27 -0.16
N LEU A 106 0.45 -13.88 0.28
CA LEU A 106 -0.05 -14.17 1.62
C LEU A 106 -0.80 -15.50 1.59
N ARG A 107 -0.25 -16.54 2.21
CA ARG A 107 -0.84 -17.89 2.23
C ARG A 107 -0.76 -18.51 3.64
N PRO A 108 -1.90 -18.71 4.36
CA PRO A 108 -3.20 -18.17 4.00
C PRO A 108 -3.14 -16.65 4.03
N PRO A 109 -4.04 -15.88 3.46
CA PRO A 109 -5.39 -16.20 3.03
C PRO A 109 -5.53 -16.55 1.54
N GLY A 110 -4.49 -16.39 0.75
CA GLY A 110 -4.54 -16.60 -0.69
C GLY A 110 -4.71 -15.28 -1.46
N LEU A 111 -3.76 -14.35 -1.26
CA LEU A 111 -3.73 -13.03 -1.88
C LEU A 111 -2.33 -12.76 -2.46
N ALA A 112 -2.26 -12.35 -3.71
CA ALA A 112 -1.02 -11.86 -4.32
C ALA A 112 -0.93 -10.33 -4.16
N VAL A 113 0.11 -9.85 -3.48
CA VAL A 113 0.38 -8.43 -3.27
C VAL A 113 1.65 -8.05 -4.01
N VAL A 114 1.54 -7.12 -4.94
CA VAL A 114 2.68 -6.59 -5.71
C VAL A 114 2.93 -5.15 -5.30
N GLY A 115 4.14 -4.87 -4.86
CA GLY A 115 4.54 -3.55 -4.43
C GLY A 115 4.92 -2.62 -5.59
N GLY A 116 4.45 -1.38 -5.51
CA GLY A 116 4.94 -0.28 -6.33
C GLY A 116 6.36 0.15 -5.95
N ARG A 117 6.82 1.27 -6.49
CA ARG A 117 8.12 1.88 -6.16
C ARG A 117 8.17 2.27 -4.68
N PRO A 118 9.12 1.76 -3.90
CA PRO A 118 9.26 2.16 -2.51
C PRO A 118 9.78 3.60 -2.38
N CYS A 119 9.50 4.23 -1.26
CA CYS A 119 9.97 5.57 -0.87
C CYS A 119 9.65 6.67 -1.91
N THR A 120 8.59 6.50 -2.68
CA THR A 120 8.14 7.51 -3.64
C THR A 120 7.47 8.69 -2.93
N ALA A 121 7.68 9.89 -3.42
CA ALA A 121 6.97 11.10 -2.98
C ALA A 121 5.93 11.58 -4.03
N GLY A 122 5.62 10.76 -5.03
CA GLY A 122 4.75 11.17 -6.13
C GLY A 122 5.34 12.29 -6.99
N GLY A 123 4.49 12.91 -7.82
CA GLY A 123 4.83 14.12 -8.58
C GLY A 123 5.85 13.94 -9.70
N GLY A 124 5.90 12.76 -10.29
CA GLY A 124 6.83 12.38 -11.33
C GLY A 124 7.75 11.24 -10.92
N TYR A 125 8.71 10.92 -11.79
CA TYR A 125 9.66 9.85 -11.52
C TYR A 125 11.00 10.39 -11.03
N HIS A 126 11.34 10.09 -9.79
CA HIS A 126 12.66 10.37 -9.23
C HIS A 126 12.98 9.40 -8.08
N LEU A 127 14.25 9.17 -7.84
CA LEU A 127 14.75 8.42 -6.70
C LEU A 127 15.48 9.36 -5.74
N SER A 128 15.20 9.24 -4.45
CA SER A 128 15.98 9.90 -3.40
C SER A 128 17.43 9.41 -3.39
N LYS A 129 18.32 10.15 -2.74
CA LYS A 129 19.73 9.71 -2.58
C LYS A 129 19.81 8.37 -1.84
N ALA A 130 19.02 8.17 -0.79
CA ALA A 130 18.93 6.92 -0.06
C ALA A 130 18.50 5.75 -0.97
N MET A 131 17.49 5.96 -1.81
CA MET A 131 17.03 4.95 -2.76
C MET A 131 18.11 4.58 -3.77
N ARG A 132 18.84 5.57 -4.30
CA ARG A 132 19.97 5.31 -5.21
C ARG A 132 21.12 4.56 -4.53
N ALA A 133 21.38 4.84 -3.25
CA ALA A 133 22.41 4.14 -2.47
C ALA A 133 22.05 2.66 -2.24
N VAL A 134 20.77 2.35 -2.03
CA VAL A 134 20.31 0.98 -1.71
C VAL A 134 20.01 0.16 -2.98
N TYR A 135 19.36 0.74 -3.97
CA TYR A 135 18.86 0.02 -5.15
C TYR A 135 19.62 0.32 -6.43
N GLY A 136 20.58 1.26 -6.39
CA GLY A 136 21.25 1.77 -7.58
C GLY A 136 20.38 2.75 -8.38
N PRO A 137 20.87 3.17 -9.55
CA PRO A 137 20.10 3.99 -10.47
C PRO A 137 19.04 3.12 -11.16
N VAL A 138 17.80 3.28 -10.79
CA VAL A 138 16.63 2.62 -11.43
C VAL A 138 15.90 3.69 -12.21
N GLU A 139 15.76 3.50 -13.53
CA GLU A 139 15.04 4.40 -14.40
C GLU A 139 13.53 4.06 -14.45
N LEU A 140 12.72 4.98 -14.96
CA LEU A 140 11.26 4.84 -15.00
C LEU A 140 10.84 3.50 -15.65
N GLU A 141 11.38 3.18 -16.80
CA GLU A 141 11.05 1.96 -17.53
C GLU A 141 11.41 0.70 -16.73
N GLU A 142 12.57 0.69 -16.09
CA GLU A 142 13.00 -0.41 -15.24
C GLU A 142 12.09 -0.57 -14.01
N SER A 143 11.63 0.54 -13.41
CA SER A 143 10.63 0.50 -12.34
C SER A 143 9.34 -0.17 -12.80
N VAL A 144 8.84 0.22 -13.99
CA VAL A 144 7.67 -0.40 -14.61
C VAL A 144 7.87 -1.90 -14.82
N GLU A 145 9.03 -2.29 -15.37
CA GLU A 145 9.35 -3.70 -15.62
C GLU A 145 9.42 -4.52 -14.34
N ARG A 146 10.01 -4.00 -13.27
CA ARG A 146 10.07 -4.67 -11.96
C ARG A 146 8.67 -4.94 -11.40
N ILE A 147 7.76 -3.95 -11.45
CA ILE A 147 6.37 -4.11 -11.01
C ILE A 147 5.63 -5.13 -11.88
N CYS A 148 5.76 -5.03 -13.20
CA CYS A 148 5.13 -5.96 -14.14
C CYS A 148 5.64 -7.39 -13.95
N ALA A 149 6.95 -7.58 -13.84
CA ALA A 149 7.55 -8.90 -13.63
C ALA A 149 7.08 -9.53 -12.31
N ALA A 150 6.95 -8.73 -11.24
CA ALA A 150 6.39 -9.20 -9.98
C ALA A 150 4.94 -9.67 -10.15
N ALA A 151 4.11 -8.91 -10.86
CA ALA A 151 2.71 -9.26 -11.11
C ALA A 151 2.55 -10.52 -11.98
N LEU A 152 3.41 -10.70 -12.97
CA LEU A 152 3.35 -11.87 -13.86
C LEU A 152 3.89 -13.14 -13.21
N ARG A 153 4.75 -13.03 -12.18
CA ARG A 153 5.19 -14.20 -11.39
C ARG A 153 4.17 -14.64 -10.35
N ALA A 154 3.22 -13.78 -9.98
CA ALA A 154 2.20 -14.14 -8.99
C ALA A 154 1.30 -15.28 -9.52
N ASP A 155 0.94 -16.18 -8.61
CA ASP A 155 -0.01 -17.25 -8.89
C ASP A 155 -1.28 -16.70 -9.57
N PRO A 156 -1.62 -17.16 -10.79
CA PRO A 156 -2.78 -16.63 -11.52
C PRO A 156 -4.12 -16.95 -10.87
N SER A 157 -4.17 -17.94 -9.98
CA SER A 157 -5.38 -18.29 -9.21
C SER A 157 -5.67 -17.32 -8.07
N LEU A 158 -4.68 -16.51 -7.65
CA LEU A 158 -4.85 -15.56 -6.56
C LEU A 158 -5.36 -14.21 -7.08
N PRO A 159 -6.27 -13.54 -6.36
CA PRO A 159 -6.58 -12.14 -6.62
C PRO A 159 -5.32 -11.28 -6.44
N LEU A 160 -5.16 -10.30 -7.32
CA LEU A 160 -4.01 -9.39 -7.32
C LEU A 160 -4.35 -8.06 -6.67
N VAL A 161 -3.56 -7.65 -5.71
CA VAL A 161 -3.56 -6.29 -5.16
C VAL A 161 -2.25 -5.60 -5.49
N LEU A 162 -2.30 -4.39 -6.03
CA LEU A 162 -1.14 -3.51 -6.10
C LEU A 162 -1.10 -2.64 -4.84
N LEU A 163 0.01 -2.71 -4.12
CA LEU A 163 0.25 -1.97 -2.89
C LEU A 163 1.33 -0.92 -3.14
N ALA A 164 1.02 0.35 -2.97
CA ALA A 164 1.95 1.43 -3.24
C ALA A 164 1.93 2.48 -2.11
N HIS A 165 3.00 3.28 -2.01
CA HIS A 165 2.94 4.43 -1.10
C HIS A 165 2.17 5.58 -1.76
N SER A 166 2.58 6.05 -2.94
CA SER A 166 1.80 7.01 -3.72
C SER A 166 0.92 6.29 -4.74
N GLY A 167 -0.29 6.80 -4.97
CA GLY A 167 -1.19 6.25 -5.97
C GLY A 167 -0.71 6.51 -7.40
N PRO A 168 -1.30 5.84 -8.40
CA PRO A 168 -0.90 6.02 -9.79
C PRO A 168 -1.32 7.39 -10.35
N ALA A 169 -0.56 7.92 -11.30
CA ALA A 169 -0.98 9.04 -12.12
C ALA A 169 -2.25 8.70 -12.92
N GLY A 170 -3.06 9.71 -13.21
CA GLY A 170 -4.29 9.57 -13.99
C GLY A 170 -5.57 9.51 -13.17
N LEU A 171 -5.49 9.67 -11.83
CA LEU A 171 -6.67 9.69 -10.95
C LEU A 171 -7.27 11.10 -10.73
N GLY A 172 -6.85 12.07 -11.51
CA GLY A 172 -7.34 13.45 -11.48
C GLY A 172 -6.28 14.46 -11.08
N SER A 173 -6.56 15.74 -11.37
CA SER A 173 -5.60 16.84 -11.18
C SER A 173 -6.06 17.93 -10.21
N GLN A 174 -7.28 17.81 -9.66
CA GLN A 174 -7.78 18.74 -8.66
C GLN A 174 -7.23 18.38 -7.27
N ALA A 175 -7.14 19.37 -6.38
CA ALA A 175 -6.63 19.16 -5.02
C ALA A 175 -7.34 18.02 -4.25
N ARG A 176 -8.64 17.86 -4.48
CA ARG A 176 -9.46 16.83 -3.84
C ARG A 176 -9.40 15.45 -4.50
N ASP A 177 -8.80 15.32 -5.67
CA ASP A 177 -8.69 14.03 -6.34
C ASP A 177 -7.73 13.10 -5.58
N PRO A 178 -7.83 11.77 -5.73
CA PRO A 178 -7.09 10.80 -4.91
C PRO A 178 -5.58 11.04 -4.85
N CYS A 179 -4.98 11.51 -5.95
CA CYS A 179 -3.56 11.84 -6.05
C CYS A 179 -3.31 13.35 -6.33
N GLY A 180 -4.32 14.22 -6.12
CA GLY A 180 -4.21 15.64 -6.42
C GLY A 180 -3.32 16.40 -5.44
N ARG A 181 -2.43 17.26 -5.95
CA ARG A 181 -1.58 18.13 -5.12
C ARG A 181 -2.39 19.31 -4.56
N ASP A 182 -2.40 19.50 -3.25
CA ASP A 182 -3.18 20.52 -2.56
C ASP A 182 -2.35 21.61 -1.86
N TRP A 183 -1.02 21.43 -1.70
CA TRP A 183 -0.16 22.37 -0.97
C TRP A 183 0.43 23.49 -1.83
N LYS A 184 0.32 23.40 -3.16
CA LYS A 184 0.82 24.40 -4.12
C LYS A 184 -0.15 24.56 -5.29
N GLN A 185 -0.41 25.82 -5.69
CA GLN A 185 -1.20 26.13 -6.87
C GLN A 185 -0.31 26.29 -8.12
N PRO A 186 -0.82 25.94 -9.31
CA PRO A 186 -2.08 25.24 -9.53
C PRO A 186 -2.03 23.81 -8.97
N ALA A 187 -3.20 23.27 -8.60
CA ALA A 187 -3.33 21.85 -8.32
C ALA A 187 -2.94 21.04 -9.57
N CYS A 188 -2.40 19.86 -9.37
CA CYS A 188 -2.06 18.95 -10.46
C CYS A 188 -2.10 17.50 -9.96
N ASP A 189 -2.12 16.56 -10.91
CA ASP A 189 -1.91 15.16 -10.60
C ASP A 189 -0.50 14.96 -10.03
N TRP A 190 -0.44 14.29 -8.89
CA TRP A 190 0.79 14.00 -8.15
C TRP A 190 1.07 12.50 -8.04
N GLY A 191 0.32 11.68 -8.79
CA GLY A 191 0.48 10.24 -8.80
C GLY A 191 1.79 9.76 -9.45
N ASP A 192 2.11 8.51 -9.21
CA ASP A 192 3.28 7.83 -9.76
C ASP A 192 3.07 7.38 -11.21
N GLN A 193 3.94 7.82 -12.09
CA GLN A 193 3.89 7.50 -13.52
C GLN A 193 4.23 6.02 -13.77
N ASP A 194 5.24 5.49 -13.11
CA ASP A 194 5.66 4.10 -13.25
C ASP A 194 4.56 3.13 -12.80
N LEU A 195 3.85 3.44 -11.71
CA LEU A 195 2.71 2.63 -11.27
C LEU A 195 1.56 2.66 -12.28
N ALA A 196 1.24 3.83 -12.84
CA ALA A 196 0.21 3.95 -13.86
C ALA A 196 0.53 3.14 -15.12
N LEU A 197 1.77 3.22 -15.60
CA LEU A 197 2.26 2.46 -16.76
C LEU A 197 2.26 0.95 -16.47
N ALA A 198 2.69 0.55 -15.29
CA ALA A 198 2.68 -0.86 -14.87
C ALA A 198 1.25 -1.41 -14.82
N ILE A 199 0.28 -0.69 -14.26
CA ILE A 199 -1.14 -1.08 -14.24
C ILE A 199 -1.63 -1.32 -15.67
N ALA A 200 -1.35 -0.38 -16.58
CA ALA A 200 -1.76 -0.50 -17.98
C ALA A 200 -1.16 -1.73 -18.70
N ARG A 201 0.09 -2.10 -18.37
CA ARG A 201 0.76 -3.28 -18.92
C ARG A 201 0.24 -4.57 -18.32
N ILE A 202 0.11 -4.64 -16.98
CA ILE A 202 -0.36 -5.83 -16.26
C ILE A 202 -1.75 -6.23 -16.73
N ARG A 203 -2.64 -5.26 -16.95
CA ARG A 203 -4.02 -5.48 -17.41
C ARG A 203 -4.14 -6.19 -18.77
N ARG A 204 -3.09 -6.19 -19.58
CA ARG A 204 -3.05 -6.96 -20.85
C ARG A 204 -2.95 -8.46 -20.61
N HIS A 205 -2.57 -8.88 -19.41
CA HIS A 205 -2.27 -10.27 -19.06
C HIS A 205 -3.16 -10.81 -17.94
N ARG A 206 -3.53 -9.95 -16.97
CA ARG A 206 -4.40 -10.34 -15.86
C ARG A 206 -5.16 -9.13 -15.29
N PRO A 207 -6.31 -9.36 -14.65
CA PRO A 207 -7.04 -8.28 -13.98
C PRO A 207 -6.21 -7.65 -12.85
N VAL A 208 -6.41 -6.34 -12.66
CA VAL A 208 -5.95 -5.59 -11.48
C VAL A 208 -7.20 -5.10 -10.75
N PRO A 209 -7.76 -5.87 -9.83
CA PRO A 209 -9.02 -5.50 -9.19
C PRO A 209 -8.88 -4.36 -8.18
N LEU A 210 -7.72 -4.26 -7.50
CA LEU A 210 -7.52 -3.30 -6.41
C LEU A 210 -6.10 -2.72 -6.43
N VAL A 211 -6.02 -1.40 -6.24
CA VAL A 211 -4.79 -0.65 -5.97
C VAL A 211 -4.98 0.09 -4.65
N VAL A 212 -4.11 -0.19 -3.68
CA VAL A 212 -4.13 0.43 -2.35
C VAL A 212 -2.91 1.32 -2.20
N PHE A 213 -3.11 2.53 -1.72
CA PHE A 213 -2.03 3.51 -1.56
C PHE A 213 -2.34 4.51 -0.43
N GLY A 214 -1.38 5.39 -0.14
CA GLY A 214 -1.44 6.45 0.87
C GLY A 214 -0.87 7.77 0.36
N HIS A 215 0.06 8.36 1.12
CA HIS A 215 0.83 9.57 0.81
C HIS A 215 0.00 10.86 0.75
N MET A 216 -1.08 10.87 -0.01
CA MET A 216 -1.94 12.03 -0.14
C MET A 216 -2.99 12.02 0.96
N HIS A 217 -2.68 12.68 2.09
CA HIS A 217 -3.53 12.69 3.29
C HIS A 217 -4.97 13.10 2.99
N HIS A 218 -5.94 12.52 3.70
CA HIS A 218 -7.37 12.77 3.45
C HIS A 218 -7.76 14.22 3.72
N THR A 219 -7.26 14.81 4.81
CA THR A 219 -7.51 16.23 5.11
C THR A 219 -6.69 17.13 4.20
N LEU A 220 -7.35 18.00 3.45
CA LEU A 220 -6.70 18.94 2.55
C LEU A 220 -5.98 20.05 3.33
N ARG A 221 -4.74 20.35 2.93
CA ARG A 221 -3.91 21.40 3.57
C ARG A 221 -4.41 22.80 3.29
N ARG A 222 -5.04 23.03 2.14
CA ARG A 222 -5.57 24.34 1.71
C ARG A 222 -7.01 24.22 1.27
N GLY A 223 -7.83 25.19 1.70
CA GLY A 223 -9.23 25.30 1.30
C GLY A 223 -10.20 24.47 2.12
N GLY A 224 -9.73 23.66 3.06
CA GLY A 224 -10.57 22.78 3.88
C GLY A 224 -11.22 21.63 3.09
N GLY A 225 -11.81 20.69 3.80
CA GLY A 225 -12.48 19.54 3.23
C GLY A 225 -11.60 18.31 3.12
N GLU A 226 -12.14 17.30 2.47
CA GLU A 226 -11.55 15.97 2.39
C GLU A 226 -11.23 15.59 0.96
N ARG A 227 -10.20 14.79 0.83
CA ARG A 227 -9.78 14.13 -0.41
C ARG A 227 -10.70 12.97 -0.71
N VAL A 228 -10.94 12.71 -1.99
CA VAL A 228 -11.58 11.49 -2.45
C VAL A 228 -10.67 10.31 -2.12
N SER A 229 -11.11 9.44 -1.21
CA SER A 229 -10.36 8.28 -0.77
C SER A 229 -10.58 7.05 -1.65
N PHE A 230 -11.65 7.00 -2.41
CA PHE A 230 -12.03 5.85 -3.22
C PHE A 230 -12.53 6.29 -4.60
N CYS A 231 -12.06 5.60 -5.64
CA CYS A 231 -12.62 5.71 -6.98
C CYS A 231 -12.50 4.37 -7.73
N ARG A 232 -13.25 4.25 -8.82
CA ARG A 232 -13.24 3.09 -9.70
C ARG A 232 -13.10 3.56 -11.14
N ASP A 233 -12.22 2.95 -11.90
CA ASP A 233 -12.07 3.27 -13.31
C ASP A 233 -13.04 2.46 -14.20
N ARG A 234 -13.05 2.81 -15.50
CA ARG A 234 -13.93 2.16 -16.49
C ARG A 234 -13.58 0.69 -16.73
N GLN A 235 -12.41 0.24 -16.35
CA GLN A 235 -11.95 -1.15 -16.49
C GLN A 235 -12.25 -1.97 -15.23
N GLY A 236 -12.87 -1.35 -14.22
CA GLY A 236 -13.31 -2.00 -13.00
C GLY A 236 -12.28 -2.05 -11.88
N THR A 237 -11.08 -1.50 -12.05
CA THR A 237 -10.10 -1.39 -10.96
C THR A 237 -10.58 -0.41 -9.92
N MET A 238 -10.52 -0.83 -8.68
CA MET A 238 -10.75 0.02 -7.51
C MET A 238 -9.43 0.63 -7.04
N TYR A 239 -9.46 1.91 -6.70
CA TYR A 239 -8.34 2.67 -6.16
C TYR A 239 -8.72 3.19 -4.79
N LEU A 240 -7.94 2.81 -3.79
CA LEU A 240 -8.20 3.14 -2.38
C LEU A 240 -7.01 3.87 -1.78
N ASN A 241 -7.20 5.15 -1.48
CA ASN A 241 -6.28 5.95 -0.67
C ASN A 241 -6.61 5.75 0.80
N THR A 242 -5.65 5.32 1.60
CA THR A 242 -5.81 4.97 3.02
C THR A 242 -5.07 5.94 3.96
N ALA A 243 -4.63 7.09 3.47
CA ALA A 243 -3.83 8.06 4.21
C ALA A 243 -4.66 8.91 5.19
N SER A 244 -5.28 8.28 6.17
CA SER A 244 -5.97 8.97 7.27
C SER A 244 -4.96 9.43 8.33
N VAL A 245 -4.61 10.71 8.32
CA VAL A 245 -3.60 11.33 9.21
C VAL A 245 -4.21 12.56 9.87
N PRO A 246 -4.05 12.75 11.19
CA PRO A 246 -3.39 11.85 12.15
C PRO A 246 -4.22 10.59 12.45
N ARG A 247 -3.54 9.47 12.69
CA ARG A 247 -4.21 8.21 13.05
C ARG A 247 -4.62 8.17 14.51
N HIS A 248 -3.87 8.80 15.37
CA HIS A 248 -4.18 8.98 16.78
C HIS A 248 -4.64 10.42 17.04
N GLY A 249 -5.73 10.56 17.72
CA GLY A 249 -6.30 11.84 18.08
C GLY A 249 -7.08 11.74 19.38
N VAL A 250 -7.78 12.82 19.73
CA VAL A 250 -8.72 12.87 20.85
C VAL A 250 -10.02 13.51 20.38
N ASP A 251 -11.14 13.02 20.87
CA ASP A 251 -12.44 13.64 20.63
C ASP A 251 -12.65 14.88 21.51
N LEU A 252 -13.79 15.55 21.33
CA LEU A 252 -14.15 16.74 22.10
C LEU A 252 -14.28 16.47 23.63
N GLN A 253 -14.42 15.21 24.03
CA GLN A 253 -14.48 14.76 25.41
C GLN A 253 -13.12 14.29 25.93
N GLY A 254 -12.04 14.42 25.15
CA GLY A 254 -10.68 13.99 25.52
C GLY A 254 -10.44 12.47 25.42
N ARG A 255 -11.36 11.71 24.83
CA ARG A 255 -11.19 10.27 24.62
C ARG A 255 -10.28 9.99 23.43
N ALA A 256 -9.38 9.03 23.57
CA ALA A 256 -8.48 8.62 22.48
C ALA A 256 -9.28 8.14 21.27
N LEU A 257 -8.97 8.70 20.11
CA LEU A 257 -9.45 8.24 18.81
C LEU A 257 -8.32 7.56 18.07
N ARG A 258 -8.65 6.47 17.38
CA ARG A 258 -7.73 5.74 16.51
C ARG A 258 -8.40 5.53 15.17
N HIS A 259 -7.73 5.98 14.12
CA HIS A 259 -8.21 5.78 12.77
C HIS A 259 -7.52 4.54 12.18
N LEU A 260 -8.32 3.53 11.91
CA LEU A 260 -7.94 2.39 11.09
C LEU A 260 -8.77 2.45 9.82
N SER A 261 -8.11 2.39 8.66
CA SER A 261 -8.78 2.17 7.38
C SER A 261 -8.95 0.66 7.21
N TRP A 262 -10.14 0.26 6.81
CA TRP A 262 -10.49 -1.14 6.62
C TRP A 262 -10.77 -1.40 5.15
#